data_e84368f82ae533adb0765588499b44a9
#
_entry.id   e84368f82ae533adb0765588499b44a9
#
_cell.length_a   1.000
_cell.length_b   1.000
_cell.length_c   1.000
_cell.angle_alpha   90.00
_cell.angle_beta   90.00
_cell.angle_gamma   90.00
#
_symmetry.space_group_name_H-M   'P 1'
#
loop_
_entity.id
_entity.type
_entity.pdbx_description
1 polymer ?
#
loop_
_entity_poly.entity_id
_entity_poly.type
_entity_poly.pdbx_seq_one_letter_code
_entity_poly.pdbx_strand_id
1 'polypeptide(L)'
;MPPEYISKRQITPKFDVFSLGVIILQIMAGRESYIKCADIPPEEFIKLIYEIWVNRMEATISKRTSHQVRTCIEIALKCVEFNLVKRHTINEIIEELNKIDIVEWSFKSIENITNDFSEKNIVGRGGYGVIYKGVMENGEEIAVKKLHPVVWIDDEQFKNELNILMRVKHKNIVRLVGYCYHTAQIVVDYKGKPVSASVVERAICLEYMQGGSLADQLSAEPCTLDWDKCYKIIKDICEGLHYLHNVDAPIYHLDLKPANILLDKDMVAKLGDFGLSRLFDAMQTYITESRDMKGTGGYMPPEYINRQQISPKFDIFSLGVIIIQIMAGKDGYFNCADTPPKEFIKHVCENWRMRLQATMSSHLSEEVRTCIEIALKCVEDDRTRRPTIAQIVNELSNIGIAKSKPICQWANKLTALKTFLTSSIGCSS
;
A
#
# COMPACT_ATOMS: atom_id res chain seq x y z
N MET A 1 8.65 -16.26 -32.87
CA MET A 1 9.83 -15.38 -33.05
C MET A 1 9.37 -14.06 -33.61
N PRO A 2 9.83 -12.92 -33.08
CA PRO A 2 9.40 -11.61 -33.55
C PRO A 2 9.88 -11.30 -34.98
N PRO A 3 9.14 -10.44 -35.71
CA PRO A 3 9.41 -10.14 -37.11
C PRO A 3 10.80 -9.57 -37.38
N GLU A 4 11.32 -8.71 -36.52
CA GLU A 4 12.64 -8.10 -36.61
C GLU A 4 13.77 -9.13 -36.51
N TYR A 5 13.54 -10.20 -35.75
CA TYR A 5 14.53 -11.30 -35.71
C TYR A 5 14.48 -12.17 -36.96
N ILE A 6 13.29 -12.47 -37.50
CA ILE A 6 13.13 -13.26 -38.72
C ILE A 6 13.75 -12.53 -39.90
N SER A 7 13.46 -11.22 -40.05
CA SER A 7 13.87 -10.43 -41.20
C SER A 7 15.30 -9.91 -41.11
N LYS A 8 15.77 -9.50 -39.92
CA LYS A 8 17.04 -8.77 -39.75
C LYS A 8 17.98 -9.40 -38.72
N ARG A 9 17.61 -10.55 -38.11
CA ARG A 9 18.35 -11.20 -37.01
C ARG A 9 18.62 -10.25 -35.81
N GLN A 10 17.78 -9.25 -35.66
CA GLN A 10 17.93 -8.25 -34.60
C GLN A 10 17.30 -8.74 -33.31
N ILE A 11 18.10 -8.75 -32.21
CA ILE A 11 17.63 -9.04 -30.85
C ILE A 11 17.50 -7.70 -30.14
N THR A 12 16.33 -7.45 -29.55
CA THR A 12 16.01 -6.23 -28.81
C THR A 12 15.44 -6.60 -27.42
N PRO A 13 15.41 -5.68 -26.44
CA PRO A 13 14.72 -5.93 -25.17
C PRO A 13 13.24 -6.27 -25.32
N LYS A 14 12.62 -5.92 -26.46
CA LYS A 14 11.21 -6.24 -26.78
C LYS A 14 11.03 -7.62 -27.45
N PHE A 15 12.09 -8.42 -27.60
CA PHE A 15 12.02 -9.79 -28.12
C PHE A 15 11.18 -10.69 -27.21
N ASP A 16 11.48 -10.68 -25.90
CA ASP A 16 10.77 -11.48 -24.91
C ASP A 16 9.34 -10.99 -24.72
N VAL A 17 9.10 -9.69 -24.85
CA VAL A 17 7.77 -9.11 -24.84
C VAL A 17 6.88 -9.68 -25.95
N PHE A 18 7.41 -9.79 -27.17
CA PHE A 18 6.68 -10.42 -28.27
C PHE A 18 6.34 -11.89 -27.95
N SER A 19 7.30 -12.63 -27.41
CA SER A 19 7.10 -14.03 -27.03
C SER A 19 6.05 -14.17 -25.94
N LEU A 20 6.05 -13.27 -24.95
CA LEU A 20 5.03 -13.18 -23.90
C LEU A 20 3.63 -12.94 -24.49
N GLY A 21 3.50 -12.01 -25.45
CA GLY A 21 2.23 -11.73 -26.12
C GLY A 21 1.67 -12.97 -26.84
N VAL A 22 2.52 -13.72 -27.54
CA VAL A 22 2.13 -14.98 -28.20
C VAL A 22 1.62 -16.00 -27.17
N ILE A 23 2.32 -16.14 -26.03
CA ILE A 23 1.91 -17.05 -24.96
C ILE A 23 0.53 -16.64 -24.38
N ILE A 24 0.33 -15.35 -24.11
CA ILE A 24 -0.95 -14.86 -23.60
C ILE A 24 -2.07 -15.15 -24.62
N LEU A 25 -1.87 -14.88 -25.91
CA LEU A 25 -2.84 -15.19 -26.96
C LEU A 25 -3.16 -16.70 -27.02
N GLN A 26 -2.15 -17.54 -26.86
CA GLN A 26 -2.36 -19.00 -26.85
C GLN A 26 -3.17 -19.46 -25.62
N ILE A 27 -2.93 -18.86 -24.46
CA ILE A 27 -3.72 -19.14 -23.25
C ILE A 27 -5.17 -18.68 -23.42
N MET A 28 -5.35 -17.46 -23.94
CA MET A 28 -6.67 -16.84 -24.06
C MET A 28 -7.53 -17.43 -25.18
N ALA A 29 -6.91 -17.79 -26.31
CA ALA A 29 -7.62 -18.10 -27.55
C ALA A 29 -7.22 -19.43 -28.21
N GLY A 30 -6.25 -20.15 -27.66
CA GLY A 30 -5.76 -21.43 -28.18
C GLY A 30 -4.54 -21.31 -29.08
N ARG A 31 -3.96 -22.46 -29.48
CA ARG A 31 -2.63 -22.54 -30.14
C ARG A 31 -2.48 -21.74 -31.45
N GLU A 32 -3.56 -21.62 -32.23
CA GLU A 32 -3.52 -20.94 -33.54
C GLU A 32 -3.91 -19.46 -33.48
N SER A 33 -4.18 -18.95 -32.29
CA SER A 33 -4.73 -17.62 -32.07
C SER A 33 -3.81 -16.48 -32.56
N TYR A 34 -2.50 -16.68 -32.45
CA TYR A 34 -1.53 -15.68 -32.96
C TYR A 34 -1.61 -15.54 -34.48
N ILE A 35 -1.82 -16.63 -35.23
CA ILE A 35 -1.98 -16.56 -36.68
C ILE A 35 -3.28 -15.83 -37.03
N LYS A 36 -4.38 -16.16 -36.34
CA LYS A 36 -5.68 -15.54 -36.56
C LYS A 36 -5.70 -14.04 -36.23
N CYS A 37 -4.96 -13.60 -35.20
CA CYS A 37 -4.94 -12.16 -34.83
C CYS A 37 -4.22 -11.29 -35.88
N ALA A 38 -3.40 -11.86 -36.76
CA ALA A 38 -2.77 -11.12 -37.84
C ALA A 38 -3.73 -10.80 -39.02
N ASP A 39 -4.78 -11.61 -39.16
CA ASP A 39 -5.73 -11.52 -40.28
C ASP A 39 -7.02 -10.80 -39.94
N ILE A 40 -7.26 -10.49 -38.67
CA ILE A 40 -8.50 -9.90 -38.14
C ILE A 40 -8.20 -8.56 -37.47
N PRO A 41 -9.01 -7.51 -37.68
CA PRO A 41 -8.88 -6.25 -36.96
C PRO A 41 -8.91 -6.45 -35.42
N PRO A 42 -8.07 -5.72 -34.65
CA PRO A 42 -7.96 -5.92 -33.19
C PRO A 42 -9.31 -5.92 -32.47
N GLU A 43 -10.21 -5.00 -32.78
CA GLU A 43 -11.54 -4.90 -32.17
C GLU A 43 -12.41 -6.15 -32.42
N GLU A 44 -12.38 -6.69 -33.65
CA GLU A 44 -13.08 -7.93 -34.00
C GLU A 44 -12.47 -9.14 -33.33
N PHE A 45 -11.15 -9.20 -33.24
CA PHE A 45 -10.43 -10.27 -32.57
C PHE A 45 -10.77 -10.29 -31.07
N ILE A 46 -10.75 -9.14 -30.42
CA ILE A 46 -11.13 -9.00 -29.00
C ILE A 46 -12.55 -9.50 -28.78
N LYS A 47 -13.50 -9.09 -29.63
CA LYS A 47 -14.90 -9.51 -29.55
C LYS A 47 -15.05 -11.02 -29.71
N LEU A 48 -14.39 -11.61 -30.69
CA LEU A 48 -14.42 -13.05 -30.95
C LEU A 48 -13.91 -13.86 -29.74
N ILE A 49 -12.78 -13.49 -29.17
CA ILE A 49 -12.21 -14.19 -28.03
C ILE A 49 -13.07 -14.01 -26.78
N TYR A 50 -13.61 -12.79 -26.59
CA TYR A 50 -14.52 -12.51 -25.49
C TYR A 50 -15.77 -13.39 -25.56
N GLU A 51 -16.39 -13.56 -26.73
CA GLU A 51 -17.55 -14.43 -26.93
C GLU A 51 -17.20 -15.90 -26.64
N ILE A 52 -16.01 -16.37 -27.01
CA ILE A 52 -15.52 -17.72 -26.67
C ILE A 52 -15.44 -17.91 -25.15
N TRP A 53 -14.95 -16.93 -24.42
CA TRP A 53 -14.85 -17.00 -22.96
C TRP A 53 -16.22 -16.94 -22.28
N VAL A 54 -17.14 -16.09 -22.76
CA VAL A 54 -18.53 -16.05 -22.29
C VAL A 54 -19.18 -17.41 -22.42
N ASN A 55 -19.04 -18.06 -23.58
CA ASN A 55 -19.63 -19.36 -23.85
C ASN A 55 -19.00 -20.49 -23.01
N ARG A 56 -17.71 -20.39 -22.65
CA ARG A 56 -17.03 -21.40 -21.82
C ARG A 56 -17.42 -21.34 -20.35
N MET A 57 -17.79 -20.18 -19.84
CA MET A 57 -18.00 -19.98 -18.41
C MET A 57 -19.43 -20.31 -17.95
N GLU A 58 -20.33 -20.75 -18.84
CA GLU A 58 -21.71 -21.24 -18.57
C GLU A 58 -22.53 -20.42 -17.55
N ALA A 59 -21.98 -19.37 -17.00
CA ALA A 59 -22.56 -18.52 -15.96
C ALA A 59 -22.46 -17.06 -16.37
N THR A 60 -23.24 -16.22 -15.72
CA THR A 60 -23.19 -14.77 -15.88
C THR A 60 -21.79 -14.26 -15.53
N ILE A 61 -20.99 -13.90 -16.53
CA ILE A 61 -19.65 -13.33 -16.30
C ILE A 61 -19.80 -12.03 -15.55
N SER A 62 -19.13 -11.90 -14.41
CA SER A 62 -19.09 -10.65 -13.65
C SER A 62 -18.43 -9.54 -14.51
N LYS A 63 -18.81 -8.27 -14.28
CA LYS A 63 -18.17 -7.12 -14.94
C LYS A 63 -16.65 -7.15 -14.77
N ARG A 64 -16.16 -7.57 -13.60
CA ARG A 64 -14.73 -7.70 -13.29
C ARG A 64 -14.06 -8.74 -14.20
N THR A 65 -14.62 -9.94 -14.29
CA THR A 65 -14.07 -11.01 -15.15
C THR A 65 -14.10 -10.62 -16.63
N SER A 66 -15.18 -9.96 -17.06
CA SER A 66 -15.32 -9.40 -18.40
C SER A 66 -14.19 -8.41 -18.72
N HIS A 67 -13.94 -7.48 -17.81
CA HIS A 67 -12.85 -6.51 -17.92
C HIS A 67 -11.48 -7.19 -17.96
N GLN A 68 -11.23 -8.16 -17.08
CA GLN A 68 -9.97 -8.92 -17.03
C GLN A 68 -9.69 -9.64 -18.34
N VAL A 69 -10.68 -10.37 -18.89
CA VAL A 69 -10.53 -11.07 -20.16
C VAL A 69 -10.19 -10.11 -21.30
N ARG A 70 -10.94 -9.01 -21.40
CA ARG A 70 -10.71 -7.99 -22.44
C ARG A 70 -9.31 -7.39 -22.33
N THR A 71 -8.92 -6.96 -21.16
CA THR A 71 -7.60 -6.33 -20.93
C THR A 71 -6.44 -7.29 -21.19
N CYS A 72 -6.56 -8.57 -20.82
CA CYS A 72 -5.54 -9.57 -21.15
C CYS A 72 -5.33 -9.70 -22.67
N ILE A 73 -6.41 -9.68 -23.45
CA ILE A 73 -6.32 -9.76 -24.91
C ILE A 73 -5.68 -8.49 -25.48
N GLU A 74 -6.10 -7.32 -25.01
CA GLU A 74 -5.54 -6.03 -25.42
C GLU A 74 -4.03 -5.93 -25.15
N ILE A 75 -3.59 -6.34 -23.96
CA ILE A 75 -2.16 -6.41 -23.60
C ILE A 75 -1.43 -7.35 -24.57
N ALA A 76 -1.98 -8.52 -24.82
CA ALA A 76 -1.34 -9.51 -25.71
C ALA A 76 -1.18 -8.96 -27.12
N LEU A 77 -2.20 -8.29 -27.68
CA LEU A 77 -2.12 -7.67 -29.01
C LEU A 77 -1.05 -6.57 -29.07
N LYS A 78 -0.93 -5.74 -28.03
CA LYS A 78 0.13 -4.72 -27.91
C LYS A 78 1.53 -5.33 -27.81
N CYS A 79 1.64 -6.51 -27.21
CA CYS A 79 2.92 -7.25 -27.13
C CYS A 79 3.35 -7.82 -28.48
N VAL A 80 2.41 -8.30 -29.32
CA VAL A 80 2.70 -8.86 -30.64
C VAL A 80 2.70 -7.83 -31.76
N GLU A 81 2.63 -6.54 -31.46
CA GLU A 81 2.69 -5.46 -32.43
C GLU A 81 3.95 -5.56 -33.29
N PHE A 82 3.75 -5.51 -34.62
CA PHE A 82 4.83 -5.65 -35.60
C PHE A 82 5.79 -4.46 -35.56
N ASN A 83 5.25 -3.26 -35.33
CA ASN A 83 6.06 -2.07 -35.21
C ASN A 83 6.75 -2.05 -33.83
N LEU A 84 8.08 -2.21 -33.83
CA LEU A 84 8.90 -2.25 -32.63
C LEU A 84 8.73 -1.02 -31.72
N VAL A 85 8.48 0.18 -32.30
CA VAL A 85 8.27 1.41 -31.54
C VAL A 85 6.93 1.36 -30.81
N LYS A 86 5.89 0.86 -31.44
CA LYS A 86 4.54 0.75 -30.89
C LYS A 86 4.37 -0.42 -29.93
N ARG A 87 5.23 -1.45 -30.02
CA ARG A 87 5.19 -2.59 -29.11
C ARG A 87 5.48 -2.13 -27.69
N HIS A 88 4.69 -2.58 -26.74
CA HIS A 88 4.85 -2.25 -25.34
C HIS A 88 6.20 -2.69 -24.78
N THR A 89 6.66 -1.98 -23.76
CA THR A 89 7.77 -2.41 -22.88
C THR A 89 7.22 -3.29 -21.77
N ILE A 90 8.07 -4.01 -21.07
CA ILE A 90 7.67 -4.84 -19.94
C ILE A 90 7.06 -3.97 -18.78
N ASN A 91 7.56 -2.76 -18.60
CA ASN A 91 7.04 -1.84 -17.57
C ASN A 91 5.62 -1.39 -17.89
N GLU A 92 5.33 -1.04 -19.17
CA GLU A 92 3.97 -0.69 -19.60
C GLU A 92 3.00 -1.87 -19.42
N ILE A 93 3.44 -3.10 -19.69
CA ILE A 93 2.65 -4.32 -19.47
C ILE A 93 2.35 -4.51 -17.98
N ILE A 94 3.35 -4.34 -17.12
CA ILE A 94 3.18 -4.46 -15.67
C ILE A 94 2.19 -3.40 -15.17
N GLU A 95 2.27 -2.16 -15.66
CA GLU A 95 1.33 -1.10 -15.31
C GLU A 95 -0.11 -1.44 -15.72
N GLU A 96 -0.31 -1.98 -16.92
CA GLU A 96 -1.64 -2.41 -17.38
C GLU A 96 -2.18 -3.60 -16.58
N LEU A 97 -1.33 -4.60 -16.29
CA LEU A 97 -1.71 -5.74 -15.44
C LEU A 97 -2.05 -5.32 -14.01
N ASN A 98 -1.39 -4.32 -13.47
CA ASN A 98 -1.72 -3.80 -12.15
C ASN A 98 -3.10 -3.15 -12.10
N LYS A 99 -3.58 -2.62 -13.24
CA LYS A 99 -4.90 -1.99 -13.38
C LYS A 99 -6.02 -2.98 -13.71
N ILE A 100 -5.69 -4.22 -14.09
CA ILE A 100 -6.65 -5.22 -14.60
C ILE A 100 -7.75 -5.58 -13.58
N ASP A 101 -7.45 -5.45 -12.29
CA ASP A 101 -8.38 -5.72 -11.21
C ASP A 101 -9.21 -4.49 -10.80
N ILE A 102 -8.91 -3.31 -11.39
CA ILE A 102 -9.53 -2.04 -11.03
C ILE A 102 -10.74 -1.81 -11.95
N VAL A 103 -11.92 -1.73 -11.36
CA VAL A 103 -13.18 -1.58 -12.10
C VAL A 103 -13.69 -0.15 -11.98
N GLU A 104 -14.05 0.47 -13.11
CA GLU A 104 -14.87 1.66 -13.08
C GLU A 104 -16.34 1.27 -12.86
N TRP A 105 -16.92 1.75 -11.77
CA TRP A 105 -18.25 1.38 -11.32
C TRP A 105 -19.27 2.45 -11.69
N SER A 106 -20.47 2.03 -12.10
CA SER A 106 -21.57 2.98 -12.18
C SER A 106 -21.97 3.44 -10.76
N PHE A 107 -22.43 4.67 -10.65
CA PHE A 107 -22.91 5.20 -9.38
C PHE A 107 -24.01 4.31 -8.77
N LYS A 108 -24.94 3.83 -9.62
CA LYS A 108 -26.01 2.90 -9.20
C LYS A 108 -25.47 1.57 -8.63
N SER A 109 -24.38 1.07 -9.19
CA SER A 109 -23.75 -0.15 -8.62
C SER A 109 -23.19 0.11 -7.22
N ILE A 110 -22.61 1.29 -6.99
CA ILE A 110 -22.11 1.69 -5.67
C ILE A 110 -23.26 1.90 -4.67
N GLU A 111 -24.35 2.55 -5.09
CA GLU A 111 -25.55 2.65 -4.24
C GLU A 111 -26.05 1.28 -3.81
N ASN A 112 -26.17 0.33 -4.74
CA ASN A 112 -26.67 -1.00 -4.43
C ASN A 112 -25.80 -1.73 -3.39
N ILE A 113 -24.47 -1.75 -3.56
CA ILE A 113 -23.57 -2.47 -2.64
C ILE A 113 -23.42 -1.79 -1.27
N THR A 114 -23.75 -0.48 -1.17
CA THR A 114 -23.73 0.28 0.09
C THR A 114 -25.11 0.41 0.73
N ASN A 115 -26.15 -0.20 0.12
CA ASN A 115 -27.54 -0.07 0.51
C ASN A 115 -27.97 1.41 0.56
N ASP A 116 -27.86 2.08 -0.59
CA ASP A 116 -28.14 3.49 -0.81
C ASP A 116 -27.39 4.43 0.17
N PHE A 117 -26.09 4.11 0.41
CA PHE A 117 -25.25 4.83 1.37
C PHE A 117 -25.85 4.88 2.77
N SER A 118 -26.42 3.76 3.22
CA SER A 118 -27.06 3.65 4.54
C SER A 118 -26.12 4.10 5.66
N GLU A 119 -26.63 4.87 6.59
CA GLU A 119 -25.87 5.30 7.77
C GLU A 119 -25.34 4.13 8.62
N LYS A 120 -26.04 2.98 8.59
CA LYS A 120 -25.61 1.75 9.28
C LYS A 120 -24.32 1.16 8.71
N ASN A 121 -24.00 1.51 7.48
CA ASN A 121 -22.81 1.04 6.77
C ASN A 121 -21.64 2.02 6.87
N ILE A 122 -21.78 3.12 7.60
CA ILE A 122 -20.71 4.08 7.79
C ILE A 122 -19.65 3.45 8.71
N VAL A 123 -18.42 3.41 8.21
CA VAL A 123 -17.24 2.93 8.95
C VAL A 123 -16.24 4.05 9.25
N GLY A 124 -16.41 5.22 8.61
CA GLY A 124 -15.57 6.39 8.88
C GLY A 124 -16.14 7.67 8.27
N ARG A 125 -15.81 8.80 8.89
CA ARG A 125 -16.11 10.15 8.40
C ARG A 125 -14.83 10.97 8.41
N GLY A 126 -14.52 11.65 7.32
CA GLY A 126 -13.36 12.52 7.20
C GLY A 126 -13.71 13.85 6.54
N GLY A 127 -12.76 14.77 6.51
CA GLY A 127 -12.98 16.10 5.90
C GLY A 127 -13.27 16.04 4.39
N TYR A 128 -12.89 14.97 3.72
CA TYR A 128 -13.04 14.81 2.27
C TYR A 128 -14.22 13.93 1.84
N GLY A 129 -14.83 13.20 2.78
CA GLY A 129 -15.93 12.30 2.46
C GLY A 129 -16.31 11.36 3.58
N VAL A 130 -17.23 10.45 3.25
CA VAL A 130 -17.73 9.42 4.16
C VAL A 130 -17.33 8.05 3.61
N ILE A 131 -16.86 7.18 4.47
CA ILE A 131 -16.48 5.81 4.12
C ILE A 131 -17.60 4.86 4.53
N TYR A 132 -18.08 4.09 3.57
CA TYR A 132 -19.12 3.10 3.76
C TYR A 132 -18.57 1.69 3.56
N LYS A 133 -19.04 0.75 4.34
CA LYS A 133 -18.88 -0.67 4.06
C LYS A 133 -19.83 -1.04 2.93
N GLY A 134 -19.30 -1.64 1.88
CA GLY A 134 -20.05 -2.23 0.77
C GLY A 134 -19.90 -3.75 0.75
N VAL A 135 -20.92 -4.43 0.28
CA VAL A 135 -20.90 -5.89 0.08
C VAL A 135 -21.22 -6.19 -1.38
N MET A 136 -20.29 -6.84 -2.06
CA MET A 136 -20.44 -7.22 -3.46
C MET A 136 -21.34 -8.47 -3.59
N GLU A 137 -21.85 -8.75 -4.78
CA GLU A 137 -22.70 -9.91 -5.07
C GLU A 137 -22.07 -11.26 -4.70
N ASN A 138 -20.76 -11.36 -4.77
CA ASN A 138 -19.98 -12.55 -4.36
C ASN A 138 -19.72 -12.63 -2.85
N GLY A 139 -20.25 -11.69 -2.06
CA GLY A 139 -20.04 -11.60 -0.61
C GLY A 139 -18.74 -10.93 -0.18
N GLU A 140 -17.90 -10.49 -1.12
CA GLU A 140 -16.66 -9.75 -0.78
C GLU A 140 -17.01 -8.38 -0.19
N GLU A 141 -16.39 -8.04 0.94
CA GLU A 141 -16.54 -6.75 1.60
C GLU A 141 -15.54 -5.74 1.05
N ILE A 142 -16.00 -4.51 0.78
CA ILE A 142 -15.17 -3.40 0.33
C ILE A 142 -15.46 -2.14 1.14
N ALA A 143 -14.51 -1.20 1.14
CA ALA A 143 -14.68 0.14 1.70
C ALA A 143 -14.92 1.13 0.54
N VAL A 144 -16.01 1.87 0.60
CA VAL A 144 -16.39 2.88 -0.39
C VAL A 144 -16.22 4.26 0.21
N LYS A 145 -15.17 4.98 -0.18
CA LYS A 145 -14.92 6.37 0.19
C LYS A 145 -15.69 7.26 -0.78
N LYS A 146 -16.91 7.68 -0.39
CA LYS A 146 -17.71 8.64 -1.15
C LYS A 146 -17.24 10.05 -0.80
N LEU A 147 -16.76 10.80 -1.79
CA LEU A 147 -16.32 12.17 -1.59
C LEU A 147 -17.53 13.11 -1.49
N HIS A 148 -17.39 14.18 -0.70
CA HIS A 148 -18.43 15.20 -0.63
C HIS A 148 -18.64 15.86 -2.00
N PRO A 149 -19.88 16.04 -2.44
CA PRO A 149 -20.17 16.81 -3.65
C PRO A 149 -19.82 18.27 -3.41
N VAL A 150 -18.82 18.78 -4.12
CA VAL A 150 -18.44 20.20 -4.01
C VAL A 150 -18.50 20.83 -5.39
N VAL A 151 -19.27 21.89 -5.52
CA VAL A 151 -19.61 22.53 -6.79
C VAL A 151 -18.41 23.26 -7.44
N TRP A 152 -17.31 23.53 -6.69
CA TRP A 152 -16.21 24.39 -7.15
C TRP A 152 -14.81 23.95 -6.75
N ILE A 153 -14.63 22.79 -6.14
CA ILE A 153 -13.31 22.31 -5.70
C ILE A 153 -12.85 21.19 -6.62
N ASP A 154 -11.79 21.46 -7.17
CA ASP A 154 -10.70 20.75 -7.76
C ASP A 154 -10.83 19.21 -7.68
N ASP A 155 -11.06 18.61 -8.84
CA ASP A 155 -10.90 17.18 -9.08
C ASP A 155 -9.45 16.69 -8.88
N GLU A 156 -8.51 17.61 -8.65
CA GLU A 156 -7.09 17.28 -8.52
C GLU A 156 -6.85 16.30 -7.39
N GLN A 157 -7.49 16.47 -6.24
CA GLN A 157 -7.25 15.57 -5.11
C GLN A 157 -7.77 14.16 -5.38
N PHE A 158 -8.98 14.02 -5.92
CA PHE A 158 -9.52 12.73 -6.33
C PHE A 158 -8.64 12.07 -7.39
N LYS A 159 -8.28 12.81 -8.42
CA LYS A 159 -7.40 12.33 -9.51
C LYS A 159 -6.03 11.95 -9.00
N ASN A 160 -5.45 12.73 -8.09
CA ASN A 160 -4.15 12.44 -7.48
C ASN A 160 -4.20 11.16 -6.65
N GLU A 161 -5.17 11.03 -5.73
CA GLU A 161 -5.34 9.82 -4.91
C GLU A 161 -5.56 8.59 -5.79
N LEU A 162 -6.45 8.68 -6.78
CA LEU A 162 -6.72 7.60 -7.72
C LEU A 162 -5.49 7.22 -8.54
N ASN A 163 -4.76 8.20 -9.09
CA ASN A 163 -3.55 7.97 -9.87
C ASN A 163 -2.45 7.28 -9.06
N ILE A 164 -2.28 7.64 -7.79
CA ILE A 164 -1.31 6.99 -6.90
C ILE A 164 -1.75 5.55 -6.64
N LEU A 165 -3.01 5.35 -6.23
CA LEU A 165 -3.55 4.03 -5.93
C LEU A 165 -3.54 3.07 -7.13
N MET A 166 -3.67 3.60 -8.35
CA MET A 166 -3.55 2.80 -9.59
C MET A 166 -2.13 2.31 -9.87
N ARG A 167 -1.10 2.97 -9.32
CA ARG A 167 0.31 2.66 -9.57
C ARG A 167 0.94 1.77 -8.51
N VAL A 168 0.38 1.77 -7.28
CA VAL A 168 0.96 1.07 -6.15
C VAL A 168 0.29 -0.29 -5.93
N LYS A 169 1.11 -1.32 -5.75
CA LYS A 169 0.64 -2.66 -5.38
C LYS A 169 1.64 -3.29 -4.41
N HIS A 170 1.30 -3.26 -3.14
CA HIS A 170 2.14 -3.81 -2.08
C HIS A 170 1.29 -4.36 -0.94
N LYS A 171 1.78 -5.40 -0.24
CA LYS A 171 1.07 -6.06 0.86
C LYS A 171 0.71 -5.12 2.02
N ASN A 172 1.50 -4.06 2.23
CA ASN A 172 1.32 -3.06 3.28
C ASN A 172 0.78 -1.72 2.75
N ILE A 173 0.08 -1.74 1.62
CA ILE A 173 -0.68 -0.60 1.07
C ILE A 173 -2.08 -1.07 0.78
N VAL A 174 -3.09 -0.26 1.14
CA VAL A 174 -4.50 -0.57 0.89
C VAL A 174 -4.74 -0.67 -0.61
N ARG A 175 -5.32 -1.79 -1.04
CA ARG A 175 -5.54 -2.10 -2.46
C ARG A 175 -6.75 -1.37 -3.01
N LEU A 176 -6.56 -0.71 -4.16
CA LEU A 176 -7.67 -0.19 -4.95
C LEU A 176 -8.45 -1.33 -5.59
N VAL A 177 -9.77 -1.35 -5.40
CA VAL A 177 -10.71 -2.29 -6.02
C VAL A 177 -11.38 -1.67 -7.25
N GLY A 178 -11.67 -0.38 -7.19
CA GLY A 178 -12.28 0.34 -8.28
C GLY A 178 -12.59 1.79 -7.91
N TYR A 179 -13.25 2.49 -8.81
CA TYR A 179 -13.66 3.87 -8.61
C TYR A 179 -14.97 4.19 -9.35
N CYS A 180 -15.59 5.30 -8.99
CA CYS A 180 -16.71 5.87 -9.71
C CYS A 180 -16.47 7.36 -9.95
N TYR A 181 -16.69 7.78 -11.18
CA TYR A 181 -16.73 9.18 -11.58
C TYR A 181 -17.98 9.38 -12.43
N HIS A 182 -19.03 9.96 -11.85
CA HIS A 182 -20.32 10.08 -12.49
C HIS A 182 -20.79 11.53 -12.49
N THR A 183 -21.17 12.05 -13.65
CA THR A 183 -21.76 13.38 -13.78
C THR A 183 -23.25 13.24 -14.03
N ALA A 184 -24.07 13.75 -13.11
CA ALA A 184 -25.51 13.80 -13.22
C ALA A 184 -25.97 15.25 -13.46
N GLN A 185 -27.01 15.41 -14.31
CA GLN A 185 -27.73 16.69 -14.45
C GLN A 185 -28.90 16.67 -13.46
N ILE A 186 -28.94 17.65 -12.58
CA ILE A 186 -30.04 17.82 -11.65
C ILE A 186 -30.68 19.19 -11.87
N VAL A 187 -31.98 19.28 -11.55
CA VAL A 187 -32.67 20.57 -11.54
C VAL A 187 -32.71 21.07 -10.11
N VAL A 188 -32.11 22.21 -9.87
CA VAL A 188 -32.08 22.86 -8.54
C VAL A 188 -32.92 24.15 -8.62
N ASP A 189 -33.62 24.48 -7.56
CA ASP A 189 -34.26 25.78 -7.43
C ASP A 189 -33.19 26.84 -7.11
N TYR A 190 -33.05 27.82 -7.96
CA TYR A 190 -32.24 29.00 -7.71
C TYR A 190 -33.08 30.24 -7.78
N LYS A 191 -33.36 30.83 -6.62
CA LYS A 191 -34.20 32.03 -6.47
C LYS A 191 -35.61 31.88 -7.11
N GLY A 192 -36.25 30.74 -6.87
CA GLY A 192 -37.57 30.44 -7.39
C GLY A 192 -37.63 30.05 -8.88
N LYS A 193 -36.49 29.79 -9.51
CA LYS A 193 -36.39 29.30 -10.88
C LYS A 193 -35.68 27.96 -10.96
N PRO A 194 -36.24 27.00 -11.71
CA PRO A 194 -35.54 25.73 -11.93
C PRO A 194 -34.32 25.96 -12.85
N VAL A 195 -33.13 25.61 -12.37
CA VAL A 195 -31.88 25.73 -13.12
C VAL A 195 -31.22 24.31 -13.18
N SER A 196 -30.77 23.94 -14.38
CA SER A 196 -29.99 22.70 -14.52
C SER A 196 -28.59 22.90 -13.98
N ALA A 197 -28.18 22.02 -13.08
CA ALA A 197 -26.85 21.98 -12.51
C ALA A 197 -26.22 20.61 -12.72
N SER A 198 -24.92 20.59 -13.01
CA SER A 198 -24.14 19.34 -13.07
C SER A 198 -23.60 19.02 -11.69
N VAL A 199 -23.89 17.84 -11.18
CA VAL A 199 -23.31 17.30 -9.95
C VAL A 199 -22.37 16.17 -10.31
N VAL A 200 -21.16 16.22 -9.77
CA VAL A 200 -20.17 15.17 -9.97
C VAL A 200 -20.11 14.30 -8.71
N GLU A 201 -20.53 13.05 -8.83
CA GLU A 201 -20.44 12.04 -7.80
C GLU A 201 -19.15 11.24 -7.98
N ARG A 202 -18.36 11.12 -6.91
CA ARG A 202 -17.05 10.48 -6.94
C ARG A 202 -16.91 9.53 -5.76
N ALA A 203 -16.40 8.33 -6.06
CA ALA A 203 -16.08 7.36 -5.00
C ALA A 203 -14.81 6.58 -5.34
N ILE A 204 -14.03 6.25 -4.32
CA ILE A 204 -12.90 5.33 -4.39
C ILE A 204 -13.27 4.07 -3.61
N CYS A 205 -13.18 2.92 -4.28
CA CYS A 205 -13.49 1.62 -3.69
C CYS A 205 -12.18 0.91 -3.34
N LEU A 206 -12.01 0.58 -2.08
CA LEU A 206 -10.81 -0.04 -1.51
C LEU A 206 -11.15 -1.40 -0.91
N GLU A 207 -10.15 -2.24 -0.69
CA GLU A 207 -10.33 -3.43 0.14
C GLU A 207 -10.80 -3.02 1.54
N TYR A 208 -11.68 -3.84 2.14
CA TYR A 208 -12.19 -3.57 3.48
C TYR A 208 -11.20 -4.07 4.54
N MET A 209 -10.90 -3.23 5.51
CA MET A 209 -9.93 -3.51 6.57
C MET A 209 -10.67 -3.80 7.88
N GLN A 210 -10.87 -5.10 8.16
CA GLN A 210 -11.73 -5.57 9.25
C GLN A 210 -11.21 -5.22 10.65
N GLY A 211 -9.89 -5.05 10.81
CA GLY A 211 -9.25 -4.68 12.09
C GLY A 211 -9.36 -3.20 12.44
N GLY A 212 -10.00 -2.38 11.58
CA GLY A 212 -10.13 -0.93 11.77
C GLY A 212 -8.80 -0.19 11.60
N SER A 213 -8.65 0.95 12.26
CA SER A 213 -7.42 1.75 12.21
C SER A 213 -6.52 1.48 13.42
N LEU A 214 -5.23 1.79 13.27
CA LEU A 214 -4.30 1.79 14.40
C LEU A 214 -4.73 2.80 15.49
N ALA A 215 -5.40 3.91 15.10
CA ALA A 215 -5.94 4.87 16.06
C ALA A 215 -6.99 4.22 16.96
N ASP A 216 -7.86 3.37 16.42
CA ASP A 216 -8.87 2.64 17.20
C ASP A 216 -8.20 1.69 18.18
N GLN A 217 -7.15 0.98 17.75
CA GLN A 217 -6.39 0.04 18.59
C GLN A 217 -5.62 0.75 19.72
N LEU A 218 -5.03 1.91 19.44
CA LEU A 218 -4.33 2.70 20.45
C LEU A 218 -5.26 3.42 21.43
N SER A 219 -6.52 3.62 21.06
CA SER A 219 -7.55 4.23 21.91
C SER A 219 -8.36 3.21 22.71
N ALA A 220 -8.21 1.91 22.42
CA ALA A 220 -8.90 0.85 23.15
C ALA A 220 -8.36 0.72 24.59
N GLU A 221 -9.26 0.63 25.56
CA GLU A 221 -8.92 0.40 26.97
C GLU A 221 -9.57 -0.91 27.46
N PRO A 222 -8.77 -1.89 27.90
CA PRO A 222 -7.30 -1.93 27.92
C PRO A 222 -6.70 -2.11 26.50
N CYS A 223 -5.53 -1.52 26.25
CA CYS A 223 -4.83 -1.71 25.00
C CYS A 223 -4.47 -3.20 24.82
N THR A 224 -4.99 -3.81 23.74
CA THR A 224 -4.89 -5.25 23.48
C THR A 224 -3.66 -5.65 22.66
N LEU A 225 -2.85 -4.67 22.27
CA LEU A 225 -1.66 -4.92 21.47
C LEU A 225 -0.53 -5.47 22.37
N ASP A 226 -0.16 -6.74 22.17
CA ASP A 226 1.06 -7.33 22.70
C ASP A 226 2.30 -6.90 21.90
N TRP A 227 3.50 -7.28 22.36
CA TRP A 227 4.75 -6.92 21.71
C TRP A 227 4.83 -7.42 20.26
N ASP A 228 4.46 -8.65 20.01
CA ASP A 228 4.59 -9.26 18.68
C ASP A 228 3.72 -8.54 17.66
N LYS A 229 2.51 -8.11 18.06
CA LYS A 229 1.64 -7.30 17.20
C LYS A 229 2.19 -5.90 17.01
N CYS A 230 2.66 -5.24 18.07
CA CYS A 230 3.27 -3.91 17.96
C CYS A 230 4.46 -3.93 17.00
N TYR A 231 5.36 -4.89 17.16
CA TYR A 231 6.54 -5.03 16.32
C TYR A 231 6.17 -5.34 14.86
N LYS A 232 5.19 -6.22 14.64
CA LYS A 232 4.66 -6.53 13.31
C LYS A 232 4.10 -5.29 12.64
N ILE A 233 3.25 -4.52 13.34
CA ILE A 233 2.66 -3.28 12.82
C ILE A 233 3.74 -2.26 12.46
N ILE A 234 4.73 -2.03 13.33
CA ILE A 234 5.85 -1.12 13.05
C ILE A 234 6.58 -1.56 11.77
N LYS A 235 6.89 -2.85 11.65
CA LYS A 235 7.56 -3.40 10.49
C LYS A 235 6.74 -3.26 9.22
N ASP A 236 5.45 -3.58 9.27
CA ASP A 236 4.53 -3.47 8.14
C ASP A 236 4.44 -2.02 7.62
N ILE A 237 4.34 -1.03 8.52
CA ILE A 237 4.35 0.40 8.16
C ILE A 237 5.66 0.77 7.46
N CYS A 238 6.80 0.35 8.02
CA CYS A 238 8.12 0.62 7.45
C CYS A 238 8.29 -0.02 6.06
N GLU A 239 7.83 -1.25 5.84
CA GLU A 239 7.88 -1.92 4.55
C GLU A 239 7.01 -1.22 3.50
N GLY A 240 5.78 -0.81 3.87
CA GLY A 240 4.91 -0.03 3.01
C GLY A 240 5.53 1.32 2.61
N LEU A 241 6.10 2.03 3.58
CA LEU A 241 6.76 3.32 3.34
C LEU A 241 8.03 3.16 2.51
N HIS A 242 8.81 2.11 2.78
CA HIS A 242 9.99 1.77 2.00
C HIS A 242 9.65 1.51 0.53
N TYR A 243 8.57 0.79 0.26
CA TYR A 243 8.09 0.59 -1.10
C TYR A 243 7.74 1.93 -1.77
N LEU A 244 6.94 2.80 -1.12
CA LEU A 244 6.54 4.10 -1.68
C LEU A 244 7.73 5.00 -2.01
N HIS A 245 8.74 5.04 -1.15
CA HIS A 245 9.92 5.90 -1.35
C HIS A 245 10.90 5.36 -2.39
N ASN A 246 10.78 4.09 -2.83
CA ASN A 246 11.72 3.44 -3.74
C ASN A 246 11.10 3.02 -5.09
N VAL A 247 9.88 3.42 -5.40
CA VAL A 247 9.33 3.29 -6.76
C VAL A 247 10.01 4.28 -7.70
N ASP A 248 9.95 4.04 -9.02
CA ASP A 248 10.63 4.87 -10.05
C ASP A 248 10.36 6.38 -9.90
N ALA A 249 9.14 6.76 -9.58
CA ALA A 249 8.75 8.10 -9.16
C ALA A 249 8.37 8.06 -7.68
N PRO A 250 9.27 8.42 -6.75
CA PRO A 250 9.03 8.31 -5.32
C PRO A 250 7.74 8.99 -4.87
N ILE A 251 6.98 8.31 -4.03
CA ILE A 251 5.71 8.78 -3.49
C ILE A 251 5.91 9.08 -2.01
N TYR A 252 5.63 10.32 -1.60
CA TYR A 252 5.61 10.71 -0.20
C TYR A 252 4.17 10.84 0.27
N HIS A 253 3.85 10.22 1.41
CA HIS A 253 2.49 10.09 1.92
C HIS A 253 1.94 11.42 2.45
N LEU A 254 2.74 12.14 3.23
CA LEU A 254 2.51 13.48 3.78
C LEU A 254 1.34 13.61 4.79
N ASP A 255 0.63 12.52 5.08
CA ASP A 255 -0.42 12.48 6.14
C ASP A 255 -0.38 11.14 6.89
N LEU A 256 0.84 10.65 7.21
CA LEU A 256 1.00 9.47 8.05
C LEU A 256 0.53 9.78 9.48
N LYS A 257 -0.44 8.99 9.94
CA LYS A 257 -1.00 9.04 11.31
C LYS A 257 -1.68 7.72 11.62
N PRO A 258 -1.94 7.39 12.89
CA PRO A 258 -2.59 6.12 13.25
C PRO A 258 -3.96 5.89 12.58
N ALA A 259 -4.72 6.95 12.29
CA ALA A 259 -6.01 6.84 11.59
C ALA A 259 -5.87 6.39 10.12
N ASN A 260 -4.71 6.62 9.49
CA ASN A 260 -4.41 6.24 8.11
C ASN A 260 -3.61 4.93 8.02
N ILE A 261 -3.33 4.27 9.15
CA ILE A 261 -2.78 2.92 9.22
C ILE A 261 -3.95 1.97 9.50
N LEU A 262 -4.32 1.19 8.49
CA LEU A 262 -5.47 0.29 8.57
C LEU A 262 -5.00 -1.15 8.79
N LEU A 263 -5.78 -1.92 9.52
CA LEU A 263 -5.45 -3.29 9.92
C LEU A 263 -6.43 -4.27 9.26
N ASP A 264 -5.91 -5.32 8.67
CA ASP A 264 -6.75 -6.40 8.17
C ASP A 264 -7.16 -7.36 9.30
N LYS A 265 -7.90 -8.44 8.95
CA LYS A 265 -8.35 -9.47 9.90
C LYS A 265 -7.19 -10.18 10.61
N ASP A 266 -6.00 -10.24 10.00
CA ASP A 266 -4.79 -10.90 10.52
C ASP A 266 -3.82 -9.88 11.17
N MET A 267 -4.30 -8.68 11.44
CA MET A 267 -3.53 -7.56 12.01
C MET A 267 -2.30 -7.18 11.16
N VAL A 268 -2.41 -7.33 9.82
CA VAL A 268 -1.42 -6.77 8.89
C VAL A 268 -1.72 -5.30 8.68
N ALA A 269 -0.72 -4.45 8.94
CA ALA A 269 -0.89 -3.02 8.76
C ALA A 269 -0.69 -2.61 7.30
N LYS A 270 -1.59 -1.74 6.82
CA LYS A 270 -1.55 -1.17 5.48
C LYS A 270 -1.73 0.34 5.52
N LEU A 271 -0.92 1.04 4.71
CA LEU A 271 -1.02 2.48 4.52
C LEU A 271 -2.25 2.82 3.66
N GLY A 272 -3.06 3.75 4.11
CA GLY A 272 -4.27 4.22 3.41
C GLY A 272 -4.34 5.75 3.40
N ASP A 273 -5.30 6.29 2.65
CA ASP A 273 -5.57 7.72 2.46
C ASP A 273 -4.42 8.52 1.81
N PHE A 274 -4.30 8.38 0.50
CA PHE A 274 -3.30 9.07 -0.33
C PHE A 274 -3.73 10.46 -0.81
N GLY A 275 -4.75 11.04 -0.22
CA GLY A 275 -5.32 12.32 -0.64
C GLY A 275 -4.34 13.50 -0.61
N LEU A 276 -3.36 13.49 0.29
CA LEU A 276 -2.31 14.51 0.39
C LEU A 276 -0.97 14.08 -0.22
N SER A 277 -0.85 12.84 -0.67
CA SER A 277 0.41 12.30 -1.19
C SER A 277 0.89 13.02 -2.45
N ARG A 278 2.20 13.02 -2.67
CA ARG A 278 2.85 13.69 -3.81
C ARG A 278 3.89 12.79 -4.47
N LEU A 279 3.96 12.89 -5.79
CA LEU A 279 5.08 12.36 -6.58
C LEU A 279 6.20 13.40 -6.57
N PHE A 280 7.41 12.92 -6.32
CA PHE A 280 8.61 13.77 -6.33
C PHE A 280 9.52 13.38 -7.50
N ASP A 281 10.22 14.36 -8.05
CA ASP A 281 11.36 14.08 -8.91
C ASP A 281 12.51 13.57 -8.04
N ALA A 282 13.16 12.47 -8.48
CA ALA A 282 14.29 11.86 -7.76
C ALA A 282 15.48 12.83 -7.49
N MET A 283 15.56 13.93 -8.24
CA MET A 283 16.58 14.98 -8.08
C MET A 283 16.20 16.07 -7.07
N GLN A 284 14.94 16.11 -6.59
CA GLN A 284 14.51 17.15 -5.66
C GLN A 284 14.77 16.76 -4.22
N THR A 285 15.47 17.62 -3.49
CA THR A 285 15.73 17.41 -2.05
C THR A 285 14.63 17.96 -1.16
N TYR A 286 13.87 18.96 -1.63
CA TYR A 286 12.67 19.50 -0.99
C TYR A 286 11.87 20.36 -1.97
N ILE A 287 10.58 20.57 -1.65
CA ILE A 287 9.69 21.52 -2.32
C ILE A 287 9.16 22.49 -1.28
N THR A 288 9.02 23.77 -1.63
CA THR A 288 8.32 24.75 -0.81
C THR A 288 6.89 24.90 -1.32
N GLU A 289 5.90 24.63 -0.47
CA GLU A 289 4.49 24.78 -0.82
C GLU A 289 4.05 26.23 -0.50
N SER A 290 3.35 26.87 -1.45
CA SER A 290 2.85 28.24 -1.29
C SER A 290 1.36 28.29 -0.88
N ARG A 291 0.76 27.13 -0.64
CA ARG A 291 -0.68 26.98 -0.28
C ARG A 291 -0.84 26.81 1.23
N ASP A 292 -2.08 26.86 1.69
CA ASP A 292 -2.42 26.61 3.09
C ASP A 292 -1.84 25.27 3.57
N MET A 293 -1.34 25.26 4.81
CA MET A 293 -0.78 24.07 5.47
C MET A 293 -1.80 22.95 5.48
N LYS A 294 -1.46 21.80 4.89
CA LYS A 294 -2.30 20.61 4.88
C LYS A 294 -1.58 19.49 5.64
N GLY A 295 -2.34 18.73 6.40
CA GLY A 295 -1.85 17.62 7.20
C GLY A 295 -2.43 17.62 8.60
N THR A 296 -2.04 16.65 9.41
CA THR A 296 -2.56 16.46 10.76
C THR A 296 -1.58 17.00 11.80
N GLY A 297 -2.03 17.93 12.64
CA GLY A 297 -1.23 18.47 13.75
C GLY A 297 -0.62 17.36 14.60
N GLY A 298 0.61 17.56 15.07
CA GLY A 298 1.36 16.58 15.86
C GLY A 298 2.16 15.55 15.05
N TYR A 299 1.87 15.38 13.75
CA TYR A 299 2.60 14.46 12.85
C TYR A 299 3.42 15.20 11.79
N MET A 300 3.27 16.52 11.69
CA MET A 300 4.00 17.36 10.75
C MET A 300 5.37 17.75 11.31
N PRO A 301 6.45 17.65 10.51
CA PRO A 301 7.79 17.99 10.96
C PRO A 301 8.01 19.51 11.08
N PRO A 302 8.98 19.96 11.92
CA PRO A 302 9.23 21.37 12.17
C PRO A 302 9.56 22.18 10.92
N GLU A 303 10.31 21.63 9.95
CA GLU A 303 10.63 22.30 8.69
C GLU A 303 9.40 22.57 7.82
N TYR A 304 8.37 21.75 7.93
CA TYR A 304 7.09 22.01 7.24
C TYR A 304 6.27 23.08 7.96
N ILE A 305 6.15 22.96 9.28
CA ILE A 305 5.41 23.95 10.10
C ILE A 305 6.01 25.34 9.94
N ASN A 306 7.34 25.46 10.01
CA ASN A 306 8.02 26.76 10.03
C ASN A 306 8.30 27.34 8.64
N ARG A 307 8.48 26.50 7.62
CA ARG A 307 8.98 26.92 6.30
C ARG A 307 8.21 26.31 5.14
N GLN A 308 7.17 25.52 5.39
CA GLN A 308 6.40 24.76 4.39
C GLN A 308 7.29 23.91 3.46
N GLN A 309 8.41 23.41 3.98
CA GLN A 309 9.33 22.56 3.24
C GLN A 309 8.92 21.09 3.34
N ILE A 310 8.60 20.49 2.19
CA ILE A 310 8.32 19.06 2.07
C ILE A 310 9.61 18.37 1.59
N SER A 311 10.02 17.33 2.27
CA SER A 311 11.20 16.53 1.93
C SER A 311 10.92 15.04 2.16
N PRO A 312 11.77 14.12 1.66
CA PRO A 312 11.67 12.68 1.96
C PRO A 312 11.65 12.35 3.45
N LYS A 313 12.10 13.30 4.30
CA LYS A 313 12.14 13.14 5.76
C LYS A 313 10.86 13.55 6.46
N PHE A 314 9.84 14.04 5.72
CA PHE A 314 8.53 14.35 6.27
C PHE A 314 7.88 13.08 6.85
N ASP A 315 7.72 12.04 6.02
CA ASP A 315 7.11 10.78 6.43
C ASP A 315 7.92 10.06 7.52
N ILE A 316 9.25 10.26 7.53
CA ILE A 316 10.12 9.69 8.57
C ILE A 316 9.82 10.31 9.94
N PHE A 317 9.58 11.63 10.00
CA PHE A 317 9.16 12.28 11.24
C PHE A 317 7.82 11.73 11.73
N SER A 318 6.82 11.69 10.85
CA SER A 318 5.50 11.15 11.15
C SER A 318 5.57 9.69 11.62
N LEU A 319 6.40 8.87 10.97
CA LEU A 319 6.68 7.48 11.37
C LEU A 319 7.25 7.42 12.79
N GLY A 320 8.21 8.29 13.12
CA GLY A 320 8.76 8.37 14.49
C GLY A 320 7.70 8.64 15.55
N VAL A 321 6.82 9.61 15.29
CA VAL A 321 5.68 9.91 16.18
C VAL A 321 4.78 8.70 16.36
N ILE A 322 4.44 8.01 15.27
CA ILE A 322 3.59 6.80 15.31
C ILE A 322 4.26 5.69 16.14
N ILE A 323 5.56 5.43 15.93
CA ILE A 323 6.27 4.40 16.69
C ILE A 323 6.28 4.78 18.19
N ILE A 324 6.52 6.05 18.54
CA ILE A 324 6.47 6.50 19.94
C ILE A 324 5.07 6.26 20.52
N GLN A 325 4.00 6.53 19.77
CA GLN A 325 2.64 6.28 20.25
C GLN A 325 2.33 4.78 20.43
N ILE A 326 2.83 3.92 19.55
CA ILE A 326 2.71 2.46 19.71
C ILE A 326 3.45 2.00 20.97
N MET A 327 4.63 2.56 21.23
CA MET A 327 5.53 2.15 22.31
C MET A 327 5.17 2.72 23.68
N ALA A 328 4.72 3.98 23.73
CA ALA A 328 4.53 4.75 24.94
C ALA A 328 3.08 5.23 25.18
N GLY A 329 2.14 4.82 24.29
CA GLY A 329 0.75 5.25 24.35
C GLY A 329 0.48 6.55 23.60
N LYS A 330 -0.80 6.93 23.53
CA LYS A 330 -1.32 8.04 22.71
C LYS A 330 -0.59 9.37 22.94
N ASP A 331 -0.27 9.67 24.20
CA ASP A 331 0.40 10.93 24.58
C ASP A 331 1.94 10.80 24.62
N GLY A 332 2.47 9.64 24.19
CA GLY A 332 3.89 9.32 24.28
C GLY A 332 4.81 10.34 23.62
N TYR A 333 4.38 10.95 22.51
CA TYR A 333 5.18 11.94 21.82
C TYR A 333 5.30 13.25 22.60
N PHE A 334 4.24 13.71 23.23
CA PHE A 334 4.30 14.91 24.10
C PHE A 334 5.20 14.65 25.31
N ASN A 335 5.07 13.50 25.97
CA ASN A 335 5.94 13.12 27.07
C ASN A 335 7.41 12.98 26.66
N CYS A 336 7.67 12.58 25.43
CA CYS A 336 9.01 12.48 24.85
C CYS A 336 9.67 13.87 24.70
N ALA A 337 8.91 14.89 24.31
CA ALA A 337 9.43 16.25 24.13
C ALA A 337 9.92 16.89 25.44
N ASP A 338 9.28 16.54 26.56
CA ASP A 338 9.57 17.11 27.89
C ASP A 338 10.57 16.26 28.71
N THR A 339 11.00 15.10 28.20
CA THR A 339 11.83 14.14 28.95
C THR A 339 13.18 13.92 28.23
N PRO A 340 14.32 13.92 28.95
CA PRO A 340 15.60 13.59 28.34
C PRO A 340 15.56 12.20 27.67
N PRO A 341 16.16 12.03 26.47
CA PRO A 341 16.03 10.78 25.69
C PRO A 341 16.38 9.51 26.44
N LYS A 342 17.44 9.52 27.26
CA LYS A 342 17.86 8.36 28.07
C LYS A 342 16.84 7.97 29.12
N GLU A 343 16.21 8.95 29.73
CA GLU A 343 15.18 8.77 30.74
C GLU A 343 13.88 8.28 30.11
N PHE A 344 13.49 8.84 28.96
CA PHE A 344 12.33 8.41 28.21
C PHE A 344 12.47 6.93 27.75
N ILE A 345 13.62 6.55 27.19
CA ILE A 345 13.90 5.16 26.81
C ILE A 345 13.73 4.24 28.03
N LYS A 346 14.29 4.63 29.18
CA LYS A 346 14.20 3.86 30.41
C LYS A 346 12.73 3.66 30.82
N HIS A 347 11.93 4.72 30.86
CA HIS A 347 10.50 4.67 31.19
C HIS A 347 9.73 3.74 30.24
N VAL A 348 9.96 3.83 28.94
CA VAL A 348 9.31 2.96 27.94
C VAL A 348 9.67 1.49 28.18
N CYS A 349 10.97 1.19 28.39
CA CYS A 349 11.42 -0.17 28.69
C CYS A 349 10.84 -0.72 29.99
N GLU A 350 10.74 0.09 31.03
CA GLU A 350 10.14 -0.28 32.33
C GLU A 350 8.65 -0.57 32.19
N ASN A 351 7.91 0.27 31.45
CA ASN A 351 6.49 0.06 31.17
C ASN A 351 6.25 -1.25 30.41
N TRP A 352 7.04 -1.54 29.38
CA TRP A 352 6.94 -2.81 28.67
C TRP A 352 7.30 -3.99 29.54
N ARG A 353 8.29 -3.86 30.44
CA ARG A 353 8.65 -4.88 31.42
C ARG A 353 7.48 -5.22 32.34
N MET A 354 6.77 -4.20 32.83
CA MET A 354 5.58 -4.40 33.66
C MET A 354 4.44 -5.07 32.89
N ARG A 355 4.18 -4.64 31.64
CA ARG A 355 3.13 -5.21 30.77
C ARG A 355 3.38 -6.69 30.45
N LEU A 356 4.63 -7.09 30.28
CA LEU A 356 5.04 -8.46 29.95
C LEU A 356 5.26 -9.36 31.18
N GLN A 357 4.85 -8.90 32.38
CA GLN A 357 4.82 -9.67 33.64
C GLN A 357 6.10 -10.46 33.94
N ALA A 358 7.25 -9.80 33.99
CA ALA A 358 8.56 -10.39 34.34
C ALA A 358 9.07 -11.52 33.43
N THR A 359 8.36 -11.92 32.36
CA THR A 359 8.81 -12.89 31.36
C THR A 359 9.71 -12.26 30.29
N MET A 360 10.03 -10.98 30.44
CA MET A 360 10.81 -10.23 29.46
C MET A 360 12.25 -10.75 29.42
N SER A 361 12.60 -11.49 28.36
CA SER A 361 13.98 -11.91 28.13
C SER A 361 14.89 -10.70 27.87
N SER A 362 16.20 -10.85 28.10
CA SER A 362 17.17 -9.79 27.76
C SER A 362 17.08 -9.35 26.30
N HIS A 363 16.78 -10.30 25.42
CA HIS A 363 16.57 -10.07 23.99
C HIS A 363 15.35 -9.18 23.70
N LEU A 364 14.22 -9.46 24.35
CA LEU A 364 13.00 -8.67 24.18
C LEU A 364 13.16 -7.23 24.71
N SER A 365 13.93 -7.06 25.80
CA SER A 365 14.29 -5.75 26.32
C SER A 365 15.12 -4.95 25.31
N GLU A 366 16.03 -5.60 24.61
CA GLU A 366 16.84 -4.97 23.57
C GLU A 366 16.01 -4.61 22.32
N GLU A 367 15.07 -5.48 21.93
CA GLU A 367 14.13 -5.20 20.82
C GLU A 367 13.31 -3.94 21.10
N VAL A 368 12.68 -3.86 22.28
CA VAL A 368 11.91 -2.69 22.71
C VAL A 368 12.77 -1.44 22.68
N ARG A 369 13.97 -1.52 23.24
CA ARG A 369 14.91 -0.42 23.29
C ARG A 369 15.30 0.07 21.89
N THR A 370 15.65 -0.83 20.99
CA THR A 370 16.03 -0.48 19.61
C THR A 370 14.89 0.21 18.87
N CYS A 371 13.64 -0.28 19.01
CA CYS A 371 12.47 0.37 18.37
C CYS A 371 12.29 1.80 18.85
N ILE A 372 12.39 2.07 20.16
CA ILE A 372 12.23 3.44 20.67
C ILE A 372 13.41 4.34 20.31
N GLU A 373 14.65 3.82 20.26
CA GLU A 373 15.81 4.57 19.79
C GLU A 373 15.70 4.96 18.30
N ILE A 374 15.19 4.06 17.45
CA ILE A 374 14.86 4.38 16.05
C ILE A 374 13.83 5.51 15.99
N ALA A 375 12.76 5.42 16.77
CA ALA A 375 11.70 6.42 16.78
C ALA A 375 12.22 7.81 17.20
N LEU A 376 13.06 7.88 18.22
CA LEU A 376 13.69 9.13 18.67
C LEU A 376 14.58 9.75 17.58
N LYS A 377 15.37 8.94 16.85
CA LYS A 377 16.13 9.42 15.68
C LYS A 377 15.23 9.98 14.59
N CYS A 378 14.03 9.43 14.42
CA CYS A 378 13.08 9.86 13.39
C CYS A 378 12.46 11.23 13.69
N VAL A 379 12.30 11.60 14.97
CA VAL A 379 11.69 12.89 15.38
C VAL A 379 12.70 13.99 15.66
N GLU A 380 13.97 13.81 15.27
CA GLU A 380 15.00 14.86 15.37
C GLU A 380 14.55 16.13 14.64
N ASP A 381 14.77 17.30 15.26
CA ASP A 381 14.40 18.59 14.67
C ASP A 381 15.15 18.84 13.36
N ASP A 382 16.45 18.53 13.35
CA ASP A 382 17.25 18.59 12.14
C ASP A 382 16.96 17.40 11.22
N ARG A 383 16.24 17.66 10.12
CA ARG A 383 15.89 16.64 9.13
C ARG A 383 17.08 15.84 8.61
N THR A 384 18.29 16.42 8.59
CA THR A 384 19.48 15.73 8.07
C THR A 384 19.96 14.62 9.00
N ARG A 385 19.63 14.68 10.29
CA ARG A 385 19.96 13.66 11.29
C ARG A 385 18.96 12.50 11.29
N ARG A 386 17.76 12.70 10.74
CA ARG A 386 16.78 11.60 10.64
C ARG A 386 17.30 10.50 9.71
N PRO A 387 17.12 9.23 10.06
CA PRO A 387 17.50 8.11 9.19
C PRO A 387 16.70 8.13 7.88
N THR A 388 17.14 7.37 6.88
CA THR A 388 16.32 7.03 5.72
C THR A 388 15.45 5.83 6.06
N ILE A 389 14.35 5.64 5.32
CA ILE A 389 13.49 4.46 5.52
C ILE A 389 14.26 3.14 5.31
N ALA A 390 15.20 3.10 4.37
CA ALA A 390 16.04 1.94 4.14
C ALA A 390 16.92 1.59 5.35
N GLN A 391 17.47 2.61 6.03
CA GLN A 391 18.24 2.41 7.28
C GLN A 391 17.35 1.85 8.38
N ILE A 392 16.12 2.39 8.54
CA ILE A 392 15.15 1.92 9.54
C ILE A 392 14.78 0.45 9.29
N VAL A 393 14.43 0.10 8.04
CA VAL A 393 14.08 -1.28 7.67
C VAL A 393 15.24 -2.24 7.95
N ASN A 394 16.47 -1.82 7.66
CA ASN A 394 17.67 -2.63 7.94
C ASN A 394 17.88 -2.82 9.46
N GLU A 395 17.78 -1.77 10.28
CA GLU A 395 17.89 -1.86 11.73
C GLU A 395 16.82 -2.80 12.32
N LEU A 396 15.55 -2.67 11.90
CA LEU A 396 14.45 -3.56 12.31
C LEU A 396 14.64 -5.02 11.85
N SER A 397 15.20 -5.24 10.66
CA SER A 397 15.46 -6.58 10.14
C SER A 397 16.55 -7.30 10.97
N ASN A 398 17.56 -6.57 11.45
CA ASN A 398 18.60 -7.12 12.31
C ASN A 398 18.08 -7.57 13.67
N ILE A 399 17.07 -6.89 14.22
CA ILE A 399 16.36 -7.34 15.43
C ILE A 399 15.70 -8.72 15.18
N GLY A 400 15.02 -8.91 14.03
CA GLY A 400 14.34 -10.14 13.67
C GLY A 400 15.28 -11.35 13.42
N ILE A 401 16.49 -11.11 12.91
CA ILE A 401 17.48 -12.17 12.64
C ILE A 401 18.03 -12.78 13.94
N ALA A 402 18.11 -12.01 15.02
CA ALA A 402 18.49 -12.53 16.33
C ALA A 402 17.48 -13.58 16.86
N LYS A 403 16.20 -13.51 16.47
CA LYS A 403 15.19 -14.56 16.76
C LYS A 403 15.41 -15.86 15.97
N SER A 404 16.06 -15.81 14.81
CA SER A 404 16.21 -16.93 13.88
C SER A 404 17.54 -17.69 14.01
N LYS A 405 18.44 -17.29 14.91
CA LYS A 405 19.63 -18.11 15.21
C LYS A 405 19.21 -19.31 16.05
N PRO A 406 19.21 -20.52 15.49
CA PRO A 406 18.83 -21.69 16.27
C PRO A 406 19.86 -21.93 17.39
N ILE A 407 19.36 -22.42 18.52
CA ILE A 407 20.12 -22.94 19.68
C ILE A 407 21.13 -24.06 19.29
N CYS A 408 21.30 -24.35 18.00
CA CYS A 408 22.19 -25.40 17.48
C CYS A 408 23.70 -25.17 17.63
N GLN A 409 24.17 -23.97 17.99
CA GLN A 409 25.64 -23.82 18.23
C GLN A 409 26.15 -24.35 19.54
N TRP A 410 25.28 -24.57 20.54
CA TRP A 410 25.67 -25.17 21.82
C TRP A 410 25.65 -26.69 21.78
N ALA A 411 24.76 -27.32 21.01
CA ALA A 411 24.71 -28.77 20.84
C ALA A 411 25.97 -29.30 20.14
N ASN A 412 26.50 -28.63 19.14
CA ASN A 412 27.73 -29.03 18.46
C ASN A 412 28.99 -28.83 19.29
N LYS A 413 29.02 -27.87 20.24
CA LYS A 413 30.12 -27.71 21.18
C LYS A 413 30.09 -28.78 22.27
N LEU A 414 28.91 -29.22 22.72
CA LEU A 414 28.76 -30.30 23.69
C LEU A 414 29.13 -31.67 23.08
N THR A 415 28.84 -31.90 21.81
CA THR A 415 29.24 -33.13 21.10
C THR A 415 30.74 -33.17 20.87
N ALA A 416 31.37 -32.05 20.52
CA ALA A 416 32.82 -31.94 20.38
C ALA A 416 33.55 -32.12 21.72
N LEU A 417 33.01 -31.64 22.85
CA LEU A 417 33.55 -31.85 24.19
C LEU A 417 33.39 -33.32 24.66
N LYS A 418 32.27 -33.98 24.32
CA LYS A 418 32.10 -35.43 24.60
C LYS A 418 33.09 -36.27 23.82
N THR A 419 33.33 -35.99 22.55
CA THR A 419 34.29 -36.71 21.71
C THR A 419 35.74 -36.49 22.19
N PHE A 420 36.07 -35.31 22.71
CA PHE A 420 37.38 -35.02 23.27
C PHE A 420 37.63 -35.72 24.62
N LEU A 421 36.60 -35.86 25.47
CA LEU A 421 36.68 -36.55 26.75
C LEU A 421 36.71 -38.07 26.61
N THR A 422 36.12 -38.66 25.57
CA THR A 422 36.14 -40.10 25.30
C THR A 422 37.43 -40.57 24.63
N SER A 423 38.15 -39.68 23.91
CA SER A 423 39.44 -39.99 23.30
C SER A 423 40.63 -39.84 24.25
N SER A 424 40.43 -39.21 25.44
CA SER A 424 41.51 -39.01 26.44
C SER A 424 41.52 -40.06 27.58
N ILE A 425 40.61 -41.04 27.59
CA ILE A 425 40.50 -42.08 28.63
C ILE A 425 40.78 -43.50 28.09
N GLY A 426 41.30 -43.58 26.88
CA GLY A 426 41.62 -44.87 26.28
C GLY A 426 43.09 -45.09 26.00
N CYS A 427 43.91 -45.12 27.06
CA CYS A 427 45.22 -45.74 27.01
C CYS A 427 45.78 -45.94 28.46
N SER A 428 45.52 -47.09 29.09
CA SER A 428 46.38 -47.74 30.07
C SER A 428 45.71 -49.03 30.51
N SER A 429 45.95 -50.09 29.80
CA SER A 429 46.33 -51.42 30.40
C SER A 429 46.59 -52.38 29.24
#